data_0a3ef3f051aede42727ce5f2f77d6734
#
_entry.id   0a3ef3f051aede42727ce5f2f77d6734
#
_cell.length_a   1.000
_cell.length_b   1.000
_cell.length_c   1.000
_cell.angle_alpha   90.00
_cell.angle_beta   90.00
_cell.angle_gamma   90.00
#
_symmetry.space_group_name_H-M   'P 1'
#
loop_
_entity.id
_entity.type
_entity.pdbx_description
1 polymer ?
#
loop_
_entity_poly.entity_id
_entity_poly.type
_entity_poly.pdbx_seq_one_letter_code
_entity_poly.pdbx_strand_id
1 'polypeptide(L)'
;MSAKSDNPTTPSSYPFKSIALLVTLVAISLAVFTPLRSLLPKLVASAPLSVTKRSMATTTATMNGTSPSLKISKRPWNARGHADHGWLYTFHTFSFASYYDPRYEDFGPLRVINEDRVERGTGFGTHSHAEFLIWSYIVNGELEHKDSMGNLENLRRGEVQFTSAGTGIRHSEYCRNKEEDVHFLQIWAKPYTRGLKPSYVTRVFTDEMKTDKFCKIMQDVARHSGKDAEAEPIPLHADLDMSASILSPGKSVTHELVKDGPRNVYVHLVMTGKTQPKSGGAKIKVGDIELGEGDGAFVRGATGPGKVEVQSIGDKPAEFLLFDMGNN
;
A
#
# COMPACT_ATOMS: atom_id res chain seq x y z
N MET A 1 46.03 -40.77 47.96
CA MET A 1 44.56 -40.86 47.85
C MET A 1 44.15 -40.05 46.64
N SER A 2 43.50 -40.72 45.74
CA SER A 2 43.30 -40.41 44.33
C SER A 2 42.34 -39.25 44.09
N ALA A 3 42.74 -38.26 43.31
CA ALA A 3 41.86 -37.22 42.79
C ALA A 3 41.39 -37.65 41.36
N LYS A 4 40.07 -37.75 41.16
CA LYS A 4 39.45 -37.98 39.88
C LYS A 4 39.30 -36.63 39.14
N SER A 5 39.79 -36.61 37.89
CA SER A 5 39.59 -35.54 36.93
C SER A 5 38.24 -35.70 36.26
N ASP A 6 37.39 -34.65 36.32
CA ASP A 6 36.18 -34.55 35.54
C ASP A 6 36.46 -33.80 34.22
N ASN A 7 36.16 -34.48 33.12
CA ASN A 7 36.24 -33.97 31.76
C ASN A 7 35.00 -33.16 31.43
N PRO A 8 35.09 -31.97 30.75
CA PRO A 8 33.93 -31.24 30.31
C PRO A 8 33.37 -31.84 29.00
N THR A 9 32.06 -32.08 29.03
CA THR A 9 31.26 -32.53 27.90
C THR A 9 31.14 -31.45 26.83
N THR A 10 31.44 -31.81 25.61
CA THR A 10 31.26 -31.01 24.39
C THR A 10 29.77 -30.79 24.09
N PRO A 11 29.37 -29.58 23.62
CA PRO A 11 27.99 -29.37 23.17
C PRO A 11 27.73 -29.98 21.80
N SER A 12 26.61 -30.67 21.70
CA SER A 12 26.05 -31.30 20.51
C SER A 12 25.81 -30.28 19.39
N SER A 13 26.39 -30.51 18.23
CA SER A 13 26.15 -29.80 17.00
C SER A 13 24.79 -30.16 16.42
N TYR A 14 23.84 -29.20 16.38
CA TYR A 14 22.65 -29.34 15.56
C TYR A 14 22.99 -29.04 14.09
N PRO A 15 22.50 -29.82 13.13
CA PRO A 15 22.78 -29.57 11.73
C PRO A 15 21.96 -28.38 11.23
N PHE A 16 22.64 -27.36 10.74
CA PHE A 16 22.06 -26.30 9.92
C PHE A 16 21.49 -26.93 8.65
N LYS A 17 20.19 -27.13 8.60
CA LYS A 17 19.49 -27.39 7.34
C LYS A 17 19.39 -26.09 6.56
N SER A 18 20.08 -26.08 5.44
CA SER A 18 20.16 -24.99 4.47
C SER A 18 18.77 -24.51 4.03
N ILE A 19 18.40 -23.29 4.42
CA ILE A 19 17.29 -22.52 3.83
C ILE A 19 17.89 -21.67 2.68
N ALA A 20 18.19 -22.34 1.57
CA ALA A 20 18.80 -21.70 0.40
C ALA A 20 17.91 -21.78 -0.86
N LEU A 21 16.59 -21.91 -0.73
CA LEU A 21 15.75 -22.19 -1.91
C LEU A 21 14.54 -21.24 -2.13
N LEU A 22 14.53 -20.02 -1.61
CA LEU A 22 13.40 -19.12 -1.87
C LEU A 22 13.77 -17.70 -2.34
N VAL A 23 15.04 -17.41 -2.64
CA VAL A 23 15.47 -16.06 -3.04
C VAL A 23 15.48 -15.85 -4.57
N THR A 24 15.27 -16.90 -5.38
CA THR A 24 15.50 -16.83 -6.84
C THR A 24 14.27 -16.49 -7.69
N LEU A 25 13.09 -16.27 -7.13
CA LEU A 25 11.85 -16.09 -7.93
C LEU A 25 11.32 -14.64 -8.03
N VAL A 26 11.98 -13.65 -7.46
CA VAL A 26 11.55 -12.24 -7.57
C VAL A 26 12.23 -11.51 -8.76
N ALA A 27 13.21 -12.12 -9.41
CA ALA A 27 14.02 -11.47 -10.45
C ALA A 27 13.53 -11.71 -11.90
N ILE A 28 12.42 -12.42 -12.15
CA ILE A 28 11.96 -12.71 -13.50
C ILE A 28 10.59 -12.08 -13.76
N SER A 29 10.57 -10.79 -14.00
CA SER A 29 9.48 -10.06 -14.66
C SER A 29 9.95 -8.75 -15.29
N LEU A 30 11.12 -8.75 -15.91
CA LEU A 30 11.64 -7.63 -16.69
C LEU A 30 12.24 -8.16 -17.98
N ALA A 31 11.41 -8.64 -18.88
CA ALA A 31 11.81 -8.75 -20.30
C ALA A 31 10.56 -8.72 -21.18
N VAL A 32 10.62 -7.80 -22.14
CA VAL A 32 9.92 -7.78 -23.42
C VAL A 32 8.51 -7.18 -23.43
N PHE A 33 8.45 -5.87 -23.65
CA PHE A 33 7.50 -5.27 -24.58
C PHE A 33 8.20 -4.16 -25.38
N THR A 34 8.67 -4.50 -26.57
CA THR A 34 8.98 -3.55 -27.62
C THR A 34 7.69 -3.22 -28.39
N PRO A 35 7.32 -1.94 -28.56
CA PRO A 35 6.15 -1.61 -29.37
C PRO A 35 6.49 -1.69 -30.87
N LEU A 36 5.74 -2.51 -31.55
CA LEU A 36 5.72 -2.59 -33.04
C LEU A 36 5.08 -1.29 -33.56
N ARG A 37 5.89 -0.46 -34.24
CA ARG A 37 5.39 0.68 -35.03
C ARG A 37 4.70 0.17 -36.26
N SER A 38 3.37 0.32 -36.34
CA SER A 38 2.62 0.17 -37.59
C SER A 38 2.52 1.49 -38.34
N LEU A 39 3.01 1.47 -39.57
CA LEU A 39 2.85 2.49 -40.58
C LEU A 39 1.38 2.65 -40.96
N LEU A 40 0.86 3.86 -41.00
CA LEU A 40 -0.39 4.22 -41.66
C LEU A 40 -0.12 5.33 -42.68
N PRO A 41 -0.70 5.25 -43.89
CA PRO A 41 -0.47 6.20 -44.94
C PRO A 41 -1.34 7.45 -44.82
N LYS A 42 -0.78 8.57 -45.31
CA LYS A 42 -1.46 9.86 -45.49
C LYS A 42 -2.47 9.76 -46.62
N LEU A 43 -3.68 10.29 -46.44
CA LEU A 43 -4.58 10.69 -47.54
C LEU A 43 -5.29 12.01 -47.22
N VAL A 44 -4.91 13.02 -47.94
CA VAL A 44 -5.63 13.96 -48.83
C VAL A 44 -6.78 14.81 -48.22
N ALA A 45 -6.56 16.11 -48.36
CA ALA A 45 -7.46 17.22 -48.10
C ALA A 45 -8.61 17.32 -49.12
N SER A 46 -9.78 17.85 -48.72
CA SER A 46 -10.74 18.54 -49.56
C SER A 46 -11.63 19.50 -48.79
N ALA A 47 -11.60 20.71 -49.23
CA ALA A 47 -12.43 21.92 -49.35
C ALA A 47 -13.64 22.25 -48.43
N PRO A 48 -13.93 23.54 -48.21
CA PRO A 48 -14.87 24.04 -47.24
C PRO A 48 -16.29 24.18 -47.77
N LEU A 49 -17.26 23.88 -46.94
CA LEU A 49 -18.69 24.18 -47.19
C LEU A 49 -19.18 25.31 -46.28
N SER A 50 -19.83 26.28 -46.90
CA SER A 50 -20.44 27.44 -46.30
C SER A 50 -21.57 27.09 -45.33
N VAL A 51 -21.59 27.68 -44.13
CA VAL A 51 -22.67 27.56 -43.17
C VAL A 51 -23.46 28.85 -43.05
N THR A 52 -24.71 28.79 -43.45
CA THR A 52 -25.75 29.80 -43.27
C THR A 52 -26.09 29.95 -41.77
N LYS A 53 -26.03 31.17 -41.23
CA LYS A 53 -26.47 31.48 -39.89
C LYS A 53 -28.00 31.35 -39.77
N ARG A 54 -28.46 30.41 -38.95
CA ARG A 54 -29.82 30.37 -38.43
C ARG A 54 -29.76 30.66 -36.91
N SER A 55 -30.35 31.81 -36.53
CA SER A 55 -30.58 32.16 -35.14
C SER A 55 -31.56 31.16 -34.53
N MET A 56 -31.14 30.48 -33.47
CA MET A 56 -32.06 29.72 -32.60
C MET A 56 -31.97 30.23 -31.18
N ALA A 57 -33.13 30.45 -30.63
CA ALA A 57 -33.37 30.94 -29.27
C ALA A 57 -32.72 29.97 -28.25
N THR A 58 -31.99 30.57 -27.33
CA THR A 58 -31.35 29.87 -26.20
C THR A 58 -32.40 29.48 -25.17
N THR A 59 -32.88 28.27 -25.22
CA THR A 59 -33.61 27.66 -24.09
C THR A 59 -32.57 27.17 -23.12
N THR A 60 -32.43 27.83 -21.99
CA THR A 60 -31.58 27.38 -20.88
C THR A 60 -32.21 26.11 -20.28
N ALA A 61 -31.83 24.97 -20.77
CA ALA A 61 -32.10 23.71 -20.10
C ALA A 61 -31.15 23.63 -18.91
N THR A 62 -31.71 23.73 -17.71
CA THR A 62 -31.01 23.41 -16.46
C THR A 62 -30.66 21.90 -16.50
N MET A 63 -29.43 21.59 -16.87
CA MET A 63 -28.92 20.21 -16.76
C MET A 63 -28.81 19.91 -15.27
N ASN A 64 -29.77 19.16 -14.73
CA ASN A 64 -29.59 18.44 -13.49
C ASN A 64 -28.46 17.42 -13.71
N GLY A 65 -27.23 17.85 -13.43
CA GLY A 65 -26.05 17.01 -13.45
C GLY A 65 -26.16 15.98 -12.32
N THR A 66 -26.60 14.77 -12.64
CA THR A 66 -26.38 13.62 -11.78
C THR A 66 -24.88 13.44 -11.70
N SER A 67 -24.29 13.71 -10.53
CA SER A 67 -22.92 13.35 -10.24
C SER A 67 -22.71 11.89 -10.62
N PRO A 68 -21.66 11.52 -11.36
CA PRO A 68 -21.42 10.14 -11.71
C PRO A 68 -21.37 9.28 -10.45
N SER A 69 -22.21 8.27 -10.39
CA SER A 69 -22.28 7.38 -9.23
C SER A 69 -20.96 6.67 -9.07
N LEU A 70 -20.35 6.78 -7.88
CA LEU A 70 -19.13 6.05 -7.53
C LEU A 70 -19.36 4.55 -7.69
N LYS A 71 -18.47 3.87 -8.42
CA LYS A 71 -18.46 2.40 -8.47
C LYS A 71 -17.57 1.87 -7.36
N ILE A 72 -18.20 1.30 -6.32
CA ILE A 72 -17.47 0.71 -5.20
C ILE A 72 -17.54 -0.81 -5.31
N SER A 73 -16.40 -1.47 -5.25
CA SER A 73 -16.31 -2.93 -5.24
C SER A 73 -15.48 -3.42 -4.07
N LYS A 74 -16.02 -4.38 -3.32
CA LYS A 74 -15.34 -5.00 -2.17
C LYS A 74 -14.25 -5.96 -2.61
N ARG A 75 -13.13 -5.94 -1.91
CA ARG A 75 -12.08 -6.94 -1.92
C ARG A 75 -12.13 -7.71 -0.60
N PRO A 76 -12.84 -8.84 -0.52
CA PRO A 76 -12.93 -9.60 0.72
C PRO A 76 -11.56 -10.11 1.17
N TRP A 77 -11.29 -10.12 2.48
CA TRP A 77 -10.03 -10.57 3.04
C TRP A 77 -9.65 -11.99 2.62
N ASN A 78 -10.62 -12.91 2.61
CA ASN A 78 -10.44 -14.31 2.23
C ASN A 78 -10.39 -14.56 0.71
N ALA A 79 -10.61 -13.52 -0.11
CA ALA A 79 -10.40 -13.56 -1.55
C ALA A 79 -9.04 -12.94 -1.95
N ARG A 80 -8.29 -12.38 -1.00
CA ARG A 80 -6.90 -11.95 -1.20
C ARG A 80 -6.01 -13.18 -1.37
N GLY A 81 -4.85 -13.03 -2.02
CA GLY A 81 -3.81 -14.06 -1.98
C GLY A 81 -3.40 -14.32 -0.53
N HIS A 82 -3.10 -15.59 -0.22
CA HIS A 82 -2.68 -15.96 1.13
C HIS A 82 -1.56 -16.98 1.05
N ALA A 83 -0.57 -16.82 1.92
CA ALA A 83 0.48 -17.80 2.15
C ALA A 83 0.82 -17.87 3.64
N ASP A 84 1.11 -19.11 4.09
CA ASP A 84 1.65 -19.41 5.40
C ASP A 84 2.96 -20.21 5.21
N HIS A 85 4.07 -19.56 5.54
CA HIS A 85 5.41 -20.15 5.45
C HIS A 85 5.95 -20.61 6.83
N GLY A 86 5.08 -20.64 7.84
CA GLY A 86 5.46 -20.86 9.23
C GLY A 86 5.93 -19.55 9.87
N TRP A 87 7.05 -19.03 9.41
CA TRP A 87 7.63 -17.78 9.90
C TRP A 87 6.97 -16.49 9.36
N LEU A 88 6.28 -16.57 8.21
CA LEU A 88 5.55 -15.47 7.56
C LEU A 88 4.12 -15.91 7.28
N TYR A 89 3.17 -15.18 7.84
CA TYR A 89 1.74 -15.31 7.56
C TYR A 89 1.28 -14.05 6.84
N THR A 90 0.89 -14.14 5.56
CA THR A 90 0.69 -12.98 4.70
C THR A 90 -0.60 -13.05 3.90
N PHE A 91 -1.21 -11.86 3.67
CA PHE A 91 -2.31 -11.66 2.70
C PHE A 91 -1.91 -10.64 1.65
N HIS A 92 -2.14 -10.97 0.37
CA HIS A 92 -1.80 -10.14 -0.77
C HIS A 92 -3.06 -9.53 -1.39
N THR A 93 -3.19 -8.21 -1.38
CA THR A 93 -4.30 -7.52 -2.06
C THR A 93 -4.16 -7.63 -3.57
N PHE A 94 -2.94 -7.53 -4.08
CA PHE A 94 -2.57 -7.63 -5.49
C PHE A 94 -1.73 -8.87 -5.75
N SER A 95 -1.56 -9.23 -7.03
CA SER A 95 -0.66 -10.31 -7.44
C SER A 95 0.76 -10.07 -6.93
N PHE A 96 1.28 -11.03 -6.16
CA PHE A 96 2.60 -10.95 -5.54
C PHE A 96 3.17 -12.35 -5.29
N ALA A 97 4.48 -12.52 -5.45
CA ALA A 97 5.18 -13.81 -5.32
C ALA A 97 4.50 -14.92 -6.15
N SER A 98 4.07 -16.00 -5.53
CA SER A 98 3.37 -17.12 -6.19
C SER A 98 1.87 -16.88 -6.40
N TYR A 99 1.28 -15.86 -5.79
CA TYR A 99 -0.11 -15.50 -6.00
C TYR A 99 -0.27 -14.65 -7.26
N TYR A 100 -1.09 -15.13 -8.21
CA TYR A 100 -1.40 -14.41 -9.43
C TYR A 100 -2.90 -14.37 -9.71
N ASP A 101 -3.45 -13.17 -9.84
CA ASP A 101 -4.82 -12.91 -10.29
C ASP A 101 -4.79 -11.68 -11.23
N PRO A 102 -5.03 -11.85 -12.55
CA PRO A 102 -4.92 -10.76 -13.51
C PRO A 102 -5.91 -9.62 -13.30
N ARG A 103 -6.94 -9.81 -12.46
CA ARG A 103 -7.88 -8.75 -12.05
C ARG A 103 -7.30 -7.81 -11.00
N TYR A 104 -6.20 -8.24 -10.35
CA TYR A 104 -5.57 -7.55 -9.22
C TYR A 104 -4.06 -7.53 -9.40
N GLU A 105 -3.58 -6.92 -10.48
CA GLU A 105 -2.15 -6.68 -10.67
C GLU A 105 -1.73 -5.35 -10.04
N ASP A 106 -2.57 -4.32 -10.18
CA ASP A 106 -2.37 -3.00 -9.61
C ASP A 106 -3.70 -2.22 -9.55
N PHE A 107 -3.62 -1.01 -8.98
CA PHE A 107 -4.71 -0.04 -9.00
C PHE A 107 -4.12 1.37 -9.08
N GLY A 108 -4.13 1.98 -10.26
CA GLY A 108 -3.34 3.18 -10.51
C GLY A 108 -1.84 2.91 -10.25
N PRO A 109 -1.13 3.79 -9.54
CA PRO A 109 0.26 3.54 -9.15
C PRO A 109 0.42 2.45 -8.07
N LEU A 110 -0.62 2.13 -7.31
CA LEU A 110 -0.56 1.17 -6.20
C LEU A 110 -0.37 -0.25 -6.72
N ARG A 111 0.76 -0.89 -6.33
CA ARG A 111 1.18 -2.19 -6.86
C ARG A 111 1.14 -3.32 -5.84
N VAL A 112 1.43 -3.04 -4.59
CA VAL A 112 1.48 -4.04 -3.51
C VAL A 112 0.81 -3.48 -2.27
N ILE A 113 -0.04 -4.29 -1.63
CA ILE A 113 -0.42 -4.19 -0.23
C ILE A 113 -0.40 -5.62 0.29
N ASN A 114 0.66 -5.96 1.00
CA ASN A 114 0.75 -7.19 1.75
C ASN A 114 0.53 -6.88 3.22
N GLU A 115 -0.29 -7.67 3.88
CA GLU A 115 -0.51 -7.59 5.32
C GLU A 115 0.21 -8.77 5.96
N ASP A 116 1.38 -8.48 6.52
CA ASP A 116 2.39 -9.44 6.91
C ASP A 116 2.47 -9.57 8.43
N ARG A 117 2.53 -10.82 8.91
CA ARG A 117 2.93 -11.16 10.27
C ARG A 117 4.16 -12.03 10.20
N VAL A 118 5.25 -11.50 10.76
CA VAL A 118 6.55 -12.15 10.77
C VAL A 118 6.84 -12.63 12.18
N GLU A 119 7.13 -13.93 12.30
CA GLU A 119 7.45 -14.55 13.57
C GLU A 119 8.72 -13.95 14.18
N ARG A 120 8.70 -13.77 15.49
CA ARG A 120 9.87 -13.29 16.26
C ARG A 120 11.13 -14.08 15.95
N GLY A 121 12.24 -13.37 15.83
CA GLY A 121 13.55 -13.93 15.50
C GLY A 121 13.74 -14.29 14.03
N THR A 122 12.73 -14.07 13.18
CA THR A 122 12.75 -14.38 11.74
C THR A 122 12.58 -13.12 10.89
N GLY A 123 12.63 -13.27 9.57
CA GLY A 123 12.43 -12.14 8.65
C GLY A 123 12.91 -12.42 7.24
N PHE A 124 12.90 -11.36 6.44
CA PHE A 124 13.33 -11.38 5.06
C PHE A 124 14.84 -11.11 5.00
N GLY A 125 15.60 -12.06 4.51
CA GLY A 125 17.03 -11.92 4.24
C GLY A 125 17.31 -10.84 3.21
N THR A 126 18.58 -10.47 3.03
CA THR A 126 18.99 -9.43 2.08
C THR A 126 18.50 -9.72 0.67
N HIS A 127 17.73 -8.80 0.10
CA HIS A 127 17.19 -8.86 -1.25
C HIS A 127 17.21 -7.48 -1.90
N SER A 128 17.02 -7.42 -3.21
CA SER A 128 17.18 -6.18 -3.99
C SER A 128 15.86 -5.69 -4.54
N HIS A 129 15.71 -4.36 -4.60
CA HIS A 129 14.62 -3.67 -5.28
C HIS A 129 15.16 -2.59 -6.20
N ALA A 130 14.41 -2.31 -7.27
CA ALA A 130 14.63 -1.18 -8.16
C ALA A 130 13.30 -0.67 -8.69
N GLU A 131 13.22 0.63 -9.00
CA GLU A 131 12.09 1.27 -9.67
C GLU A 131 10.74 1.21 -8.93
N PHE A 132 10.75 0.96 -7.61
CA PHE A 132 9.57 1.01 -6.75
C PHE A 132 9.75 2.00 -5.60
N LEU A 133 8.62 2.55 -5.17
CA LEU A 133 8.45 3.29 -3.93
C LEU A 133 7.85 2.31 -2.93
N ILE A 134 8.56 2.05 -1.81
CA ILE A 134 8.27 0.97 -0.87
C ILE A 134 8.16 1.56 0.53
N TRP A 135 7.13 1.18 1.27
CA TRP A 135 7.02 1.58 2.67
C TRP A 135 6.36 0.52 3.53
N SER A 136 6.78 0.50 4.79
CA SER A 136 6.23 -0.36 5.84
C SER A 136 5.44 0.49 6.82
N TYR A 137 4.16 0.15 7.01
CA TYR A 137 3.27 0.73 8.01
C TYR A 137 3.14 -0.25 9.17
N ILE A 138 3.72 0.09 10.33
CA ILE A 138 3.80 -0.83 11.47
C ILE A 138 2.49 -0.78 12.27
N VAL A 139 1.82 -1.93 12.38
CA VAL A 139 0.56 -2.09 13.12
C VAL A 139 0.83 -2.52 14.56
N ASN A 140 1.74 -3.47 14.77
CA ASN A 140 2.14 -3.97 16.09
C ASN A 140 3.52 -4.63 16.03
N GLY A 141 4.21 -4.71 17.16
CA GLY A 141 5.53 -5.31 17.26
C GLY A 141 6.65 -4.40 16.77
N GLU A 142 7.79 -4.99 16.43
CA GLU A 142 9.00 -4.27 16.04
C GLU A 142 9.63 -4.90 14.80
N LEU A 143 9.91 -4.07 13.78
CA LEU A 143 10.55 -4.46 12.52
C LEU A 143 11.93 -3.80 12.41
N GLU A 144 13.01 -4.60 12.43
CA GLU A 144 14.35 -4.12 12.07
C GLU A 144 14.45 -3.99 10.55
N HIS A 145 14.79 -2.81 10.06
CA HIS A 145 15.16 -2.55 8.68
C HIS A 145 16.65 -2.24 8.58
N LYS A 146 17.35 -2.88 7.64
CA LYS A 146 18.76 -2.62 7.33
C LYS A 146 18.95 -2.58 5.82
N ASP A 147 19.65 -1.54 5.32
CA ASP A 147 19.83 -1.37 3.88
C ASP A 147 21.30 -1.11 3.45
N SER A 148 21.50 -1.11 2.13
CA SER A 148 22.81 -0.88 1.49
C SER A 148 23.28 0.58 1.50
N MET A 149 22.45 1.53 1.95
CA MET A 149 22.83 2.94 2.15
C MET A 149 23.38 3.18 3.56
N GLY A 150 23.34 2.17 4.44
CA GLY A 150 23.86 2.24 5.81
C GLY A 150 22.79 2.50 6.86
N ASN A 151 21.52 2.54 6.50
CA ASN A 151 20.43 2.69 7.46
C ASN A 151 20.26 1.37 8.23
N LEU A 152 20.03 1.49 9.55
CA LEU A 152 19.66 0.41 10.46
C LEU A 152 18.72 0.99 11.51
N GLU A 153 17.47 0.59 11.47
CA GLU A 153 16.43 1.10 12.37
C GLU A 153 15.51 -0.03 12.86
N ASN A 154 14.98 0.14 14.06
CA ASN A 154 13.94 -0.71 14.65
C ASN A 154 12.64 0.09 14.68
N LEU A 155 11.72 -0.26 13.81
CA LEU A 155 10.46 0.43 13.59
C LEU A 155 9.37 -0.15 14.47
N ARG A 156 8.57 0.71 15.08
CA ARG A 156 7.47 0.33 15.99
C ARG A 156 6.15 0.94 15.52
N ARG A 157 5.05 0.57 16.22
CA ARG A 157 3.74 1.16 15.99
C ARG A 157 3.81 2.69 15.95
N GLY A 158 3.19 3.27 14.92
CA GLY A 158 3.21 4.70 14.66
C GLY A 158 4.35 5.16 13.76
N GLU A 159 5.37 4.33 13.55
CA GLU A 159 6.46 4.63 12.61
C GLU A 159 6.14 4.10 11.22
N VAL A 160 6.48 4.91 10.22
CA VAL A 160 6.40 4.55 8.80
C VAL A 160 7.77 4.74 8.19
N GLN A 161 8.32 3.65 7.70
CA GLN A 161 9.58 3.63 6.97
C GLN A 161 9.30 3.67 5.48
N PHE A 162 9.99 4.54 4.75
CA PHE A 162 9.87 4.69 3.31
C PHE A 162 11.23 4.56 2.62
N THR A 163 11.25 3.83 1.52
CA THR A 163 12.38 3.68 0.61
C THR A 163 11.95 3.98 -0.83
N SER A 164 12.58 4.95 -1.48
CA SER A 164 12.60 5.01 -2.93
C SER A 164 13.72 4.09 -3.42
N ALA A 165 13.37 2.97 -4.05
CA ALA A 165 14.37 2.03 -4.53
C ALA A 165 15.17 2.57 -5.73
N GLY A 166 14.54 3.41 -6.56
CA GLY A 166 15.17 4.13 -7.67
C GLY A 166 16.08 3.23 -8.52
N THR A 167 17.33 3.62 -8.73
CA THR A 167 18.31 2.85 -9.53
C THR A 167 18.76 1.54 -8.89
N GLY A 168 18.39 1.27 -7.64
CA GLY A 168 18.64 0.01 -6.94
C GLY A 168 19.04 0.17 -5.48
N ILE A 169 18.47 -0.67 -4.64
CA ILE A 169 18.77 -0.81 -3.22
C ILE A 169 18.73 -2.28 -2.82
N ARG A 170 19.47 -2.64 -1.79
CA ARG A 170 19.36 -3.95 -1.12
C ARG A 170 19.00 -3.71 0.33
N HIS A 171 18.07 -4.48 0.85
CA HIS A 171 17.70 -4.40 2.26
C HIS A 171 17.31 -5.77 2.84
N SER A 172 17.19 -5.80 4.15
CA SER A 172 16.65 -6.91 4.91
C SER A 172 15.69 -6.38 5.98
N GLU A 173 14.67 -7.18 6.31
CA GLU A 173 13.64 -6.82 7.27
C GLU A 173 13.43 -7.99 8.23
N TYR A 174 13.63 -7.78 9.54
CA TYR A 174 13.56 -8.84 10.55
C TYR A 174 12.72 -8.41 11.76
N CYS A 175 11.93 -9.35 12.29
CA CYS A 175 11.40 -9.24 13.64
C CYS A 175 12.48 -9.67 14.63
N ARG A 176 13.23 -8.72 15.19
CA ARG A 176 14.28 -9.01 16.19
C ARG A 176 13.74 -9.11 17.61
N ASN A 177 12.50 -8.73 17.82
CA ASN A 177 11.84 -8.91 19.12
C ASN A 177 11.83 -10.41 19.49
N LYS A 178 11.98 -10.71 20.79
CA LYS A 178 11.98 -12.08 21.31
C LYS A 178 10.66 -12.48 21.95
N GLU A 179 9.78 -11.50 22.17
CA GLU A 179 8.55 -11.68 22.94
C GLU A 179 7.31 -11.72 22.04
N GLU A 180 7.30 -10.92 20.99
CA GLU A 180 6.14 -10.81 20.08
C GLU A 180 6.54 -10.80 18.60
N ASP A 181 5.59 -11.25 17.77
CA ASP A 181 5.69 -11.19 16.31
C ASP A 181 5.41 -9.76 15.84
N VAL A 182 5.95 -9.37 14.68
CA VAL A 182 5.63 -8.09 14.07
C VAL A 182 4.47 -8.22 13.07
N HIS A 183 3.55 -7.26 13.12
CA HIS A 183 2.47 -7.09 12.15
C HIS A 183 2.62 -5.73 11.46
N PHE A 184 2.72 -5.75 10.14
CA PHE A 184 2.85 -4.54 9.33
C PHE A 184 2.20 -4.70 7.96
N LEU A 185 1.94 -3.59 7.29
CA LEU A 185 1.57 -3.57 5.88
C LEU A 185 2.77 -3.16 5.05
N GLN A 186 3.21 -4.04 4.14
CA GLN A 186 4.20 -3.76 3.12
C GLN A 186 3.49 -3.21 1.90
N ILE A 187 3.79 -1.95 1.53
CA ILE A 187 3.08 -1.23 0.48
C ILE A 187 4.06 -0.75 -0.57
N TRP A 188 3.74 -0.97 -1.85
CA TRP A 188 4.56 -0.52 -2.97
C TRP A 188 3.73 0.28 -3.97
N ALA A 189 4.35 1.34 -4.50
CA ALA A 189 3.81 2.10 -5.63
C ALA A 189 4.82 2.20 -6.76
N LYS A 190 4.30 2.34 -7.99
CA LYS A 190 5.10 2.64 -9.18
C LYS A 190 5.36 4.14 -9.22
N PRO A 191 6.62 4.60 -9.31
CA PRO A 191 6.91 6.01 -9.52
C PRO A 191 6.52 6.45 -10.93
N TYR A 192 6.14 7.71 -11.10
CA TYR A 192 5.93 8.28 -12.44
C TYR A 192 7.23 8.63 -13.17
N THR A 193 8.36 8.61 -12.45
CA THR A 193 9.72 8.85 -13.01
C THR A 193 10.62 7.68 -12.68
N ARG A 194 11.28 7.13 -13.70
CA ARG A 194 12.29 6.08 -13.54
C ARG A 194 13.67 6.66 -13.25
N GLY A 195 14.55 5.81 -12.70
CA GLY A 195 15.94 6.17 -12.43
C GLY A 195 16.11 7.16 -11.30
N LEU A 196 15.15 7.23 -10.37
CA LEU A 196 15.28 8.07 -9.16
C LEU A 196 16.54 7.68 -8.37
N LYS A 197 17.12 8.64 -7.68
CA LYS A 197 18.17 8.34 -6.71
C LYS A 197 17.55 7.59 -5.53
N PRO A 198 18.15 6.46 -5.08
CA PRO A 198 17.69 5.79 -3.87
C PRO A 198 17.66 6.74 -2.66
N SER A 199 16.57 6.66 -1.89
CA SER A 199 16.40 7.49 -0.68
C SER A 199 15.66 6.71 0.40
N TYR A 200 15.82 7.17 1.65
CA TYR A 200 15.25 6.56 2.83
C TYR A 200 14.72 7.64 3.77
N VAL A 201 13.55 7.43 4.34
CA VAL A 201 12.92 8.34 5.31
C VAL A 201 12.12 7.52 6.31
N THR A 202 12.20 7.87 7.59
CA THR A 202 11.31 7.39 8.65
C THR A 202 10.58 8.58 9.27
N ARG A 203 9.27 8.41 9.54
CA ARG A 203 8.46 9.41 10.24
C ARG A 203 7.53 8.74 11.25
N VAL A 204 7.17 9.52 12.27
CA VAL A 204 6.27 9.09 13.34
C VAL A 204 4.88 9.68 13.14
N PHE A 205 3.87 8.83 13.09
CA PHE A 205 2.45 9.18 13.02
C PHE A 205 1.71 8.47 14.16
N THR A 206 1.60 9.13 15.30
CA THR A 206 1.05 8.52 16.52
C THR A 206 -0.44 8.17 16.38
N ASP A 207 -0.96 7.36 17.28
CA ASP A 207 -2.39 7.01 17.27
C ASP A 207 -3.28 8.23 17.51
N GLU A 208 -2.84 9.20 18.32
CA GLU A 208 -3.55 10.46 18.55
C GLU A 208 -3.69 11.30 17.26
N MET A 209 -2.69 11.25 16.40
CA MET A 209 -2.74 11.93 15.09
C MET A 209 -3.77 11.31 14.15
N LYS A 210 -4.13 10.05 14.35
CA LYS A 210 -5.05 9.25 13.51
C LYS A 210 -6.44 9.08 14.13
N THR A 211 -6.60 9.29 15.45
CA THR A 211 -7.86 9.04 16.14
C THR A 211 -8.95 9.99 15.71
N ASP A 212 -10.04 9.42 15.18
CA ASP A 212 -11.26 10.09 14.71
C ASP A 212 -11.02 11.21 13.67
N LYS A 213 -9.92 11.14 12.93
CA LYS A 213 -9.55 12.05 11.85
C LYS A 213 -8.62 11.36 10.86
N PHE A 214 -8.49 11.93 9.65
CA PHE A 214 -7.42 11.52 8.74
C PHE A 214 -6.09 12.14 9.15
N CYS A 215 -5.06 11.30 9.21
CA CYS A 215 -3.66 11.69 9.26
C CYS A 215 -3.04 11.37 7.90
N LYS A 216 -2.55 12.37 7.19
CA LYS A 216 -1.88 12.18 5.89
C LYS A 216 -0.49 11.63 6.14
N ILE A 217 -0.20 10.45 5.59
CA ILE A 217 1.06 9.72 5.78
C ILE A 217 2.01 9.96 4.61
N MET A 218 1.48 9.86 3.37
CA MET A 218 2.23 10.06 2.13
C MET A 218 1.53 11.09 1.26
N GLN A 219 2.29 11.86 0.50
CA GLN A 219 1.75 12.82 -0.43
C GLN A 219 2.60 12.91 -1.71
N ASP A 220 1.93 13.00 -2.86
CA ASP A 220 2.59 13.30 -4.13
C ASP A 220 3.48 14.54 -3.99
N VAL A 221 4.73 14.40 -4.39
CA VAL A 221 5.75 15.48 -4.33
C VAL A 221 5.28 16.74 -5.08
N ALA A 222 4.46 16.61 -6.11
CA ALA A 222 3.90 17.75 -6.86
C ALA A 222 2.92 18.60 -6.02
N ARG A 223 2.36 18.02 -4.95
CA ARG A 223 1.42 18.68 -4.01
C ARG A 223 2.00 18.90 -2.62
N HIS A 224 3.19 18.34 -2.38
CA HIS A 224 3.85 18.41 -1.07
C HIS A 224 4.32 19.84 -0.77
N SER A 225 4.21 20.28 0.49
CA SER A 225 4.58 21.64 0.92
C SER A 225 6.07 21.96 0.78
N GLY A 226 6.90 20.94 0.60
CA GLY A 226 8.36 21.06 0.58
C GLY A 226 8.99 21.23 1.98
N LYS A 227 8.19 21.23 3.05
CA LYS A 227 8.69 21.25 4.42
C LYS A 227 9.10 19.84 4.83
N ASP A 228 10.26 19.73 5.43
CA ASP A 228 10.76 18.49 6.01
C ASP A 228 10.65 18.59 7.53
N ALA A 229 9.44 18.28 8.03
CA ALA A 229 9.11 18.30 9.45
C ALA A 229 8.54 16.94 9.87
N GLU A 230 8.69 16.59 11.14
CA GLU A 230 8.33 15.27 11.69
C GLU A 230 6.88 14.86 11.46
N ALA A 231 5.95 15.79 11.46
CA ALA A 231 4.52 15.55 11.27
C ALA A 231 4.02 15.78 9.82
N GLU A 232 4.92 16.17 8.91
CA GLU A 232 4.56 16.36 7.50
C GLU A 232 4.47 15.00 6.79
N PRO A 233 3.60 14.84 5.80
CA PRO A 233 3.54 13.61 5.02
C PRO A 233 4.88 13.35 4.30
N ILE A 234 5.22 12.07 4.09
CA ILE A 234 6.41 11.69 3.33
C ILE A 234 6.16 11.99 1.84
N PRO A 235 7.06 12.71 1.15
CA PRO A 235 6.92 13.03 -0.27
C PRO A 235 7.08 11.77 -1.14
N LEU A 236 6.16 11.58 -2.09
CA LEU A 236 6.07 10.41 -2.95
C LEU A 236 6.14 10.83 -4.43
N HIS A 237 7.02 10.22 -5.23
CA HIS A 237 7.11 10.46 -6.68
C HIS A 237 6.07 9.62 -7.46
N ALA A 238 4.82 9.70 -7.04
CA ALA A 238 3.66 9.07 -7.70
C ALA A 238 2.41 9.93 -7.45
N ASP A 239 1.47 9.94 -8.39
CA ASP A 239 0.16 10.57 -8.16
C ASP A 239 -0.67 9.73 -7.19
N LEU A 240 -0.25 9.75 -5.94
CA LEU A 240 -0.84 9.02 -4.83
C LEU A 240 -0.66 9.78 -3.52
N ASP A 241 -1.77 9.97 -2.80
CA ASP A 241 -1.79 10.38 -1.40
C ASP A 241 -2.29 9.21 -0.55
N MET A 242 -1.65 8.94 0.58
CA MET A 242 -2.10 7.95 1.55
C MET A 242 -2.41 8.64 2.88
N SER A 243 -3.55 8.31 3.45
CA SER A 243 -3.96 8.71 4.79
C SER A 243 -4.30 7.50 5.64
N ALA A 244 -4.11 7.60 6.95
CA ALA A 244 -4.55 6.61 7.93
C ALA A 244 -5.55 7.24 8.91
N SER A 245 -6.45 6.42 9.45
CA SER A 245 -7.38 6.81 10.51
C SER A 245 -7.66 5.65 11.44
N ILE A 246 -7.92 5.95 12.71
CA ILE A 246 -8.40 5.02 13.74
C ILE A 246 -9.74 5.56 14.20
N LEU A 247 -10.84 5.00 13.69
CA LEU A 247 -12.19 5.45 14.04
C LEU A 247 -12.73 4.74 15.27
N SER A 248 -13.12 5.50 16.25
CA SER A 248 -13.93 5.02 17.37
C SER A 248 -15.29 4.51 16.86
N PRO A 249 -15.93 3.53 17.55
CA PRO A 249 -17.25 3.04 17.18
C PRO A 249 -18.26 4.17 17.02
N GLY A 250 -19.01 4.15 15.91
CA GLY A 250 -20.04 5.15 15.57
C GLY A 250 -19.53 6.48 14.99
N LYS A 251 -18.21 6.68 14.89
CA LYS A 251 -17.63 7.89 14.29
C LYS A 251 -17.52 7.77 12.77
N SER A 252 -17.42 8.91 12.09
CA SER A 252 -17.14 8.99 10.65
C SER A 252 -16.11 10.05 10.34
N VAL A 253 -15.40 9.87 9.23
CA VAL A 253 -14.49 10.85 8.62
C VAL A 253 -14.76 10.97 7.14
N THR A 254 -14.52 12.15 6.58
CA THR A 254 -14.71 12.43 5.17
C THR A 254 -13.39 12.82 4.53
N HIS A 255 -12.99 12.09 3.48
CA HIS A 255 -11.87 12.42 2.63
C HIS A 255 -12.34 13.29 1.46
N GLU A 256 -11.72 14.45 1.27
CA GLU A 256 -11.91 15.28 0.09
C GLU A 256 -10.93 14.87 -1.00
N LEU A 257 -11.48 14.47 -2.17
CA LEU A 257 -10.66 14.02 -3.29
C LEU A 257 -9.78 15.16 -3.82
N VAL A 258 -8.60 14.81 -4.27
CA VAL A 258 -7.74 15.73 -5.02
C VAL A 258 -8.48 16.17 -6.29
N LYS A 259 -8.49 17.46 -6.57
CA LYS A 259 -9.36 18.10 -7.59
C LYS A 259 -8.93 17.83 -9.03
N ASP A 260 -7.77 17.29 -9.25
CA ASP A 260 -7.18 17.10 -10.57
C ASP A 260 -7.65 15.78 -11.21
N GLY A 261 -8.61 15.88 -12.14
CA GLY A 261 -9.05 14.77 -12.98
C GLY A 261 -9.82 13.64 -12.27
N PRO A 262 -10.01 12.52 -12.96
CA PRO A 262 -10.63 11.33 -12.38
C PRO A 262 -9.68 10.67 -11.37
N ARG A 263 -10.25 10.29 -10.21
CA ARG A 263 -9.51 9.67 -9.11
C ARG A 263 -9.96 8.23 -8.88
N ASN A 264 -9.03 7.42 -8.45
CA ASN A 264 -9.25 6.11 -7.85
C ASN A 264 -9.01 6.21 -6.35
N VAL A 265 -9.89 5.59 -5.55
CA VAL A 265 -9.66 5.49 -4.10
C VAL A 265 -9.66 4.02 -3.70
N TYR A 266 -8.67 3.62 -2.90
CA TYR A 266 -8.65 2.32 -2.25
C TYR A 266 -8.69 2.50 -0.75
N VAL A 267 -9.58 1.77 -0.08
CA VAL A 267 -9.67 1.74 1.38
C VAL A 267 -9.33 0.34 1.84
N HIS A 268 -8.45 0.20 2.84
CA HIS A 268 -8.06 -1.06 3.45
C HIS A 268 -8.30 -1.02 4.94
N LEU A 269 -9.15 -1.91 5.46
CA LEU A 269 -9.37 -2.07 6.90
C LEU A 269 -8.36 -3.08 7.45
N VAL A 270 -7.50 -2.63 8.36
CA VAL A 270 -6.42 -3.42 8.96
C VAL A 270 -6.98 -4.58 9.79
N MET A 271 -6.35 -5.75 9.71
CA MET A 271 -6.71 -6.91 10.54
C MET A 271 -6.09 -6.78 11.94
N THR A 272 -6.82 -7.15 12.97
CA THR A 272 -6.27 -7.29 14.33
C THR A 272 -5.71 -8.70 14.60
N GLY A 273 -6.27 -9.73 13.97
CA GLY A 273 -5.86 -11.12 14.10
C GLY A 273 -5.38 -11.75 12.79
N LYS A 274 -5.05 -13.03 12.81
CA LYS A 274 -4.70 -13.81 11.60
C LYS A 274 -5.91 -14.05 10.67
N THR A 275 -7.11 -13.93 11.19
CA THR A 275 -8.37 -14.06 10.43
C THR A 275 -9.37 -13.02 10.91
N GLN A 276 -10.34 -12.70 10.05
CA GLN A 276 -11.44 -11.82 10.43
C GLN A 276 -12.24 -12.42 11.59
N PRO A 277 -12.62 -11.63 12.62
CA PRO A 277 -13.46 -12.10 13.71
C PRO A 277 -14.80 -12.67 13.18
N LYS A 278 -15.25 -13.81 13.74
CA LYS A 278 -16.54 -14.41 13.39
C LYS A 278 -17.73 -13.57 13.87
N SER A 279 -17.55 -12.81 14.96
CA SER A 279 -18.53 -11.89 15.53
C SER A 279 -17.83 -10.72 16.19
N GLY A 280 -18.46 -9.54 16.19
CA GLY A 280 -17.84 -8.31 16.71
C GLY A 280 -16.68 -7.83 15.82
N GLY A 281 -15.78 -7.02 16.40
CA GLY A 281 -14.57 -6.52 15.76
C GLY A 281 -14.75 -5.19 15.04
N ALA A 282 -13.65 -4.72 14.43
CA ALA A 282 -13.67 -3.50 13.65
C ALA A 282 -14.45 -3.69 12.35
N LYS A 283 -15.35 -2.76 12.05
CA LYS A 283 -16.09 -2.69 10.78
C LYS A 283 -16.25 -1.25 10.35
N ILE A 284 -16.15 -1.01 9.06
CA ILE A 284 -16.40 0.30 8.48
C ILE A 284 -17.37 0.18 7.30
N LYS A 285 -18.02 1.30 6.98
CA LYS A 285 -18.86 1.46 5.79
C LYS A 285 -18.25 2.51 4.88
N VAL A 286 -18.14 2.19 3.59
CA VAL A 286 -17.66 3.10 2.52
C VAL A 286 -18.75 3.14 1.46
N GLY A 287 -19.46 4.26 1.35
CA GLY A 287 -20.72 4.32 0.59
C GLY A 287 -21.71 3.27 1.11
N ASP A 288 -22.17 2.34 0.25
CA ASP A 288 -23.08 1.25 0.65
C ASP A 288 -22.36 -0.06 0.98
N ILE A 289 -21.02 -0.09 0.93
CA ILE A 289 -20.22 -1.30 1.13
C ILE A 289 -19.72 -1.40 2.57
N GLU A 290 -20.00 -2.52 3.23
CA GLU A 290 -19.48 -2.85 4.55
C GLU A 290 -18.18 -3.65 4.44
N LEU A 291 -17.15 -3.21 5.18
CA LEU A 291 -15.85 -3.86 5.29
C LEU A 291 -15.65 -4.34 6.72
N GLY A 292 -15.29 -5.60 6.87
CA GLY A 292 -14.71 -6.15 8.09
C GLY A 292 -13.18 -6.16 7.99
N GLU A 293 -12.51 -6.52 9.08
CA GLU A 293 -11.05 -6.57 9.16
C GLU A 293 -10.42 -7.35 8.00
N GLY A 294 -9.40 -6.78 7.36
CA GLY A 294 -8.72 -7.33 6.19
C GLY A 294 -9.42 -7.12 4.85
N ASP A 295 -10.68 -6.65 4.85
CA ASP A 295 -11.35 -6.29 3.60
C ASP A 295 -10.81 -4.98 3.03
N GLY A 296 -10.98 -4.82 1.72
CA GLY A 296 -10.73 -3.55 1.03
C GLY A 296 -11.89 -3.13 0.14
N ALA A 297 -11.90 -1.86 -0.25
CA ALA A 297 -12.85 -1.31 -1.21
C ALA A 297 -12.12 -0.54 -2.31
N PHE A 298 -12.38 -0.90 -3.57
CA PHE A 298 -11.98 -0.14 -4.74
C PHE A 298 -13.11 0.81 -5.13
N VAL A 299 -12.84 2.11 -5.06
CA VAL A 299 -13.75 3.18 -5.49
C VAL A 299 -13.25 3.73 -6.82
N ARG A 300 -14.06 3.62 -7.86
CA ARG A 300 -13.76 4.08 -9.22
C ARG A 300 -14.76 5.14 -9.67
N GLY A 301 -14.32 6.00 -10.61
CA GLY A 301 -15.16 7.05 -11.16
C GLY A 301 -15.34 8.24 -10.22
N ALA A 302 -14.52 8.34 -9.18
CA ALA A 302 -14.46 9.53 -8.36
C ALA A 302 -13.94 10.72 -9.21
N THR A 303 -14.56 11.87 -9.10
CA THR A 303 -14.11 13.11 -9.75
C THR A 303 -14.14 14.24 -8.74
N GLY A 304 -13.09 15.02 -8.69
CA GLY A 304 -13.09 16.21 -7.84
C GLY A 304 -13.98 17.35 -8.37
N PRO A 305 -14.58 18.17 -7.50
CA PRO A 305 -14.59 18.05 -6.05
C PRO A 305 -15.59 16.97 -5.59
N GLY A 306 -15.09 15.85 -5.09
CA GLY A 306 -15.87 14.73 -4.57
C GLY A 306 -15.41 14.36 -3.17
N LYS A 307 -16.22 13.56 -2.49
CA LYS A 307 -15.95 13.13 -1.12
C LYS A 307 -16.15 11.63 -0.98
N VAL A 308 -15.30 11.01 -0.17
CA VAL A 308 -15.46 9.62 0.28
C VAL A 308 -15.61 9.64 1.79
N GLU A 309 -16.79 9.26 2.26
CA GLU A 309 -17.06 9.10 3.68
C GLU A 309 -16.75 7.67 4.11
N VAL A 310 -16.13 7.54 5.29
CA VAL A 310 -15.88 6.27 5.96
C VAL A 310 -16.48 6.36 7.36
N GLN A 311 -17.40 5.45 7.66
CA GLN A 311 -18.10 5.37 8.95
C GLN A 311 -17.71 4.08 9.68
N SER A 312 -17.38 4.18 10.98
CA SER A 312 -17.22 3.01 11.86
C SER A 312 -18.60 2.48 12.27
N ILE A 313 -18.86 1.21 11.94
CA ILE A 313 -20.11 0.50 12.25
C ILE A 313 -19.88 -0.75 13.11
N GLY A 314 -18.64 -1.01 13.51
CA GLY A 314 -18.25 -2.10 14.41
C GLY A 314 -18.31 -1.69 15.89
N ASP A 315 -17.98 -2.63 16.75
CA ASP A 315 -17.92 -2.45 18.21
C ASP A 315 -16.49 -2.21 18.74
N LYS A 316 -15.50 -2.22 17.83
CA LYS A 316 -14.09 -1.95 18.12
C LYS A 316 -13.57 -0.79 17.28
N PRO A 317 -12.54 -0.07 17.74
CA PRO A 317 -11.85 0.93 16.92
C PRO A 317 -11.40 0.33 15.60
N ALA A 318 -11.59 1.07 14.52
CA ALA A 318 -11.30 0.64 13.16
C ALA A 318 -10.09 1.39 12.60
N GLU A 319 -8.93 0.74 12.53
CA GLU A 319 -7.74 1.29 11.88
C GLU A 319 -7.78 0.96 10.38
N PHE A 320 -7.75 1.98 9.54
CA PHE A 320 -7.77 1.78 8.10
C PHE A 320 -6.86 2.77 7.35
N LEU A 321 -6.45 2.36 6.17
CA LEU A 321 -5.69 3.16 5.22
C LEU A 321 -6.57 3.55 4.05
N LEU A 322 -6.44 4.80 3.60
CA LEU A 322 -7.09 5.33 2.41
C LEU A 322 -6.02 5.83 1.44
N PHE A 323 -6.10 5.39 0.20
CA PHE A 323 -5.24 5.79 -0.90
C PHE A 323 -6.08 6.54 -1.93
N ASP A 324 -5.74 7.80 -2.22
CA ASP A 324 -6.32 8.62 -3.27
C ASP A 324 -5.28 8.79 -4.38
N MET A 325 -5.60 8.33 -5.60
CA MET A 325 -4.61 8.24 -6.66
C MET A 325 -5.19 8.53 -8.04
N GLY A 326 -4.33 8.96 -8.96
CA GLY A 326 -4.66 9.10 -10.37
C GLY A 326 -4.87 7.76 -11.07
N ASN A 327 -5.41 7.84 -12.27
CA ASN A 327 -5.35 6.76 -13.23
C ASN A 327 -3.99 6.83 -13.93
N ASN A 328 -3.18 5.80 -13.87
CA ASN A 328 -1.96 5.72 -14.69
C ASN A 328 -2.31 5.45 -16.14
#